data_8ffd55e07540df18776f1d0059f551ca
#
_entry.id   8ffd55e07540df18776f1d0059f551ca
#
_cell.length_a   1.000
_cell.length_b   1.000
_cell.length_c   1.000
_cell.angle_alpha   90.00
_cell.angle_beta   90.00
_cell.angle_gamma   90.00
#
_symmetry.space_group_name_H-M   'P 1'
#
loop_
_entity.id
_entity.type
_entity.pdbx_description
1 polymer ?
#
loop_
_entity_poly.entity_id
_entity_poly.type
_entity_poly.pdbx_seq_one_letter_code
_entity_poly.pdbx_strand_id
1 'polypeptide(L)'
;NALRAALAPGELLWPLSMPPKLPADKSQLRLAKMGPKKEAYLKEWTKRHSYSEGTPCGVHINLSIDQHIIDLVKAGFPDKFKDEKAVRNYLYAVLAQGFVRYRWFITYLFGASPIAEANYFEKGQEIDHPVRSIRQSSYGFGTKFQGDYTDVQSYVDRIEDGVKQGILTSDY
;
A
#
# COMPACT_ATOMS: atom_id res chain seq x y z
N ASN A 1 -9.33 -19.72 -14.64
CA ASN A 1 -10.51 -20.57 -14.84
C ASN A 1 -10.96 -21.30 -13.56
N ALA A 2 -10.04 -21.78 -12.70
CA ALA A 2 -10.40 -22.45 -11.43
C ALA A 2 -11.22 -21.57 -10.48
N LEU A 3 -10.84 -20.30 -10.28
CA LEU A 3 -11.60 -19.35 -9.46
C LEU A 3 -13.00 -19.16 -9.99
N ARG A 4 -13.15 -19.00 -11.31
CA ARG A 4 -14.46 -18.81 -11.93
C ARG A 4 -15.36 -20.03 -11.78
N ALA A 5 -14.79 -21.22 -11.79
CA ALA A 5 -15.51 -22.47 -11.58
C ALA A 5 -15.93 -22.70 -10.10
N ALA A 6 -15.27 -22.03 -9.17
CA ALA A 6 -15.57 -22.12 -7.74
C ALA A 6 -16.62 -21.11 -7.24
N LEU A 7 -17.09 -20.21 -8.12
CA LEU A 7 -18.12 -19.23 -7.77
C LEU A 7 -19.48 -19.91 -7.60
N ALA A 8 -20.22 -19.49 -6.60
CA ALA A 8 -21.63 -19.88 -6.45
C ALA A 8 -22.50 -19.18 -7.51
N PRO A 9 -23.71 -19.69 -7.76
CA PRO A 9 -24.66 -19.02 -8.66
C PRO A 9 -24.91 -17.56 -8.23
N GLY A 10 -24.71 -16.62 -9.16
CA GLY A 10 -24.88 -15.19 -8.91
C GLY A 10 -23.64 -14.48 -8.39
N GLU A 11 -22.56 -15.19 -8.05
CA GLU A 11 -21.27 -14.57 -7.70
C GLU A 11 -20.49 -14.16 -8.94
N LEU A 12 -19.83 -13.02 -8.87
CA LEU A 12 -19.03 -12.45 -9.95
C LEU A 12 -17.64 -12.09 -9.46
N LEU A 13 -16.65 -12.26 -10.33
CA LEU A 13 -15.31 -11.71 -10.13
C LEU A 13 -15.31 -10.23 -10.51
N TRP A 14 -14.95 -9.39 -9.57
CA TRP A 14 -14.85 -7.95 -9.79
C TRP A 14 -13.44 -7.56 -10.25
N PRO A 15 -13.27 -6.99 -11.46
CA PRO A 15 -11.94 -6.79 -12.04
C PRO A 15 -11.28 -5.46 -11.67
N LEU A 16 -11.98 -4.57 -10.96
CA LEU A 16 -11.49 -3.24 -10.63
C LEU A 16 -10.95 -3.18 -9.19
N SER A 17 -10.01 -2.27 -8.96
CA SER A 17 -9.46 -2.05 -7.61
C SER A 17 -10.40 -1.27 -6.70
N MET A 18 -11.23 -0.40 -7.24
CA MET A 18 -12.32 0.23 -6.47
C MET A 18 -13.51 -0.73 -6.38
N PRO A 19 -14.25 -0.76 -5.27
CA PRO A 19 -15.34 -1.69 -5.09
C PRO A 19 -16.52 -1.41 -6.05
N PRO A 20 -17.39 -2.39 -6.29
CA PRO A 20 -18.70 -2.15 -6.89
C PRO A 20 -19.55 -1.31 -5.94
N LYS A 21 -20.79 -1.02 -6.35
CA LYS A 21 -21.75 -0.32 -5.51
C LYS A 21 -21.88 -1.03 -4.16
N LEU A 22 -21.52 -0.31 -3.10
CA LEU A 22 -21.60 -0.82 -1.73
C LEU A 22 -23.06 -0.88 -1.24
N PRO A 23 -23.36 -1.69 -0.21
CA PRO A 23 -24.66 -1.64 0.45
C PRO A 23 -24.97 -0.22 0.92
N ALA A 24 -26.24 0.20 0.83
CA ALA A 24 -26.66 1.50 1.34
C ALA A 24 -26.43 1.63 2.86
N ASP A 25 -26.69 0.54 3.58
CA ASP A 25 -26.30 0.38 4.97
C ASP A 25 -24.87 -0.22 5.06
N LYS A 26 -23.89 0.64 5.27
CA LYS A 26 -22.48 0.24 5.36
C LYS A 26 -22.17 -0.67 6.55
N SER A 27 -23.06 -0.79 7.53
CA SER A 27 -22.92 -1.76 8.63
C SER A 27 -23.00 -3.21 8.17
N GLN A 28 -23.49 -3.45 6.96
CA GLN A 28 -23.50 -4.77 6.31
C GLN A 28 -22.10 -5.18 5.79
N LEU A 29 -21.17 -4.24 5.64
CA LEU A 29 -19.80 -4.55 5.30
C LEU A 29 -19.15 -5.26 6.49
N ARG A 30 -18.52 -6.39 6.23
CA ARG A 30 -17.92 -7.23 7.26
C ARG A 30 -16.43 -7.39 7.01
N LEU A 31 -15.68 -7.41 8.11
CA LEU A 31 -14.27 -7.79 8.05
C LEU A 31 -14.15 -9.27 7.74
N ALA A 32 -13.17 -9.62 6.90
CA ALA A 32 -12.85 -11.01 6.63
C ALA A 32 -12.32 -11.70 7.90
N LYS A 33 -12.65 -12.96 8.04
CA LYS A 33 -12.08 -13.81 9.12
C LYS A 33 -10.65 -14.18 8.74
N MET A 34 -9.68 -13.68 9.49
CA MET A 34 -8.25 -13.80 9.15
C MET A 34 -7.39 -14.34 10.31
N GLY A 35 -7.99 -14.63 11.43
CA GLY A 35 -7.25 -15.02 12.65
C GLY A 35 -7.06 -13.84 13.63
N PRO A 36 -6.81 -14.16 14.92
CA PRO A 36 -6.99 -13.22 16.03
C PRO A 36 -6.20 -11.91 15.91
N LYS A 37 -4.93 -12.00 15.54
CA LYS A 37 -4.05 -10.82 15.41
C LYS A 37 -4.55 -9.85 14.33
N LYS A 38 -4.90 -10.39 13.16
CA LYS A 38 -5.35 -9.56 12.04
C LYS A 38 -6.74 -8.98 12.29
N GLU A 39 -7.60 -9.73 12.94
CA GLU A 39 -8.92 -9.25 13.34
C GLU A 39 -8.84 -8.13 14.39
N ALA A 40 -7.94 -8.25 15.37
CA ALA A 40 -7.68 -7.21 16.34
C ALA A 40 -7.18 -5.91 15.66
N TYR A 41 -6.21 -6.03 14.78
CA TYR A 41 -5.71 -4.91 13.98
C TYR A 41 -6.84 -4.25 13.17
N LEU A 42 -7.64 -5.01 12.45
CA LEU A 42 -8.73 -4.47 11.63
C LEU A 42 -9.81 -3.79 12.48
N LYS A 43 -10.10 -4.31 13.69
CA LYS A 43 -11.02 -3.66 14.63
C LYS A 43 -10.50 -2.29 15.11
N GLU A 44 -9.20 -2.18 15.39
CA GLU A 44 -8.60 -0.88 15.73
C GLU A 44 -8.59 0.07 14.53
N TRP A 45 -8.26 -0.44 13.35
CA TRP A 45 -8.25 0.32 12.11
C TRP A 45 -9.64 0.92 11.81
N THR A 46 -10.72 0.14 11.95
CA THR A 46 -12.09 0.60 11.71
C THR A 46 -12.63 1.61 12.72
N LYS A 47 -11.95 1.82 13.84
CA LYS A 47 -12.28 2.94 14.76
C LYS A 47 -11.91 4.31 14.19
N ARG A 48 -10.94 4.35 13.26
CA ARG A 48 -10.40 5.58 12.67
C ARG A 48 -10.83 5.77 11.23
N HIS A 49 -11.13 4.67 10.54
CA HIS A 49 -11.44 4.62 9.12
C HIS A 49 -12.81 3.99 8.91
N SER A 50 -13.51 4.44 7.89
CA SER A 50 -14.78 3.83 7.53
C SER A 50 -14.56 2.44 6.90
N TYR A 51 -15.57 1.59 7.00
CA TYR A 51 -15.53 0.29 6.31
C TYR A 51 -15.36 0.44 4.79
N SER A 52 -15.89 1.52 4.21
CA SER A 52 -15.75 1.81 2.78
C SER A 52 -14.29 2.02 2.39
N GLU A 53 -13.53 2.74 3.21
CA GLU A 53 -12.10 2.99 2.96
C GLU A 53 -11.27 1.70 2.92
N GLY A 54 -11.72 0.65 3.60
CA GLY A 54 -11.09 -0.67 3.59
C GLY A 54 -11.44 -1.56 2.40
N THR A 55 -12.39 -1.18 1.55
CA THR A 55 -12.87 -2.02 0.44
C THR A 55 -12.00 -2.01 -0.83
N PRO A 56 -11.21 -0.94 -1.15
CA PRO A 56 -10.37 -0.99 -2.33
C PRO A 56 -9.32 -2.11 -2.25
N CYS A 57 -9.17 -2.84 -3.36
CA CYS A 57 -8.15 -3.87 -3.51
C CYS A 57 -6.98 -3.36 -4.35
N GLY A 58 -5.75 -3.63 -3.92
CA GLY A 58 -4.54 -3.30 -4.67
C GLY A 58 -3.79 -4.55 -5.10
N VAL A 59 -2.93 -4.42 -6.09
CA VAL A 59 -1.93 -5.42 -6.45
C VAL A 59 -0.66 -5.11 -5.65
N HIS A 60 -0.22 -6.05 -4.82
CA HIS A 60 1.02 -5.95 -4.06
C HIS A 60 2.09 -6.79 -4.74
N ILE A 61 3.20 -6.16 -5.07
CA ILE A 61 4.36 -6.82 -5.67
C ILE A 61 5.49 -6.76 -4.65
N ASN A 62 5.90 -7.92 -4.16
CA ASN A 62 7.03 -8.04 -3.26
C ASN A 62 8.29 -8.32 -4.08
N LEU A 63 9.31 -7.52 -3.86
CA LEU A 63 10.61 -7.67 -4.51
C LEU A 63 11.67 -8.01 -3.49
N SER A 64 12.54 -8.95 -3.83
CA SER A 64 13.76 -9.24 -3.09
C SER A 64 14.95 -9.20 -4.03
N ILE A 65 16.10 -8.81 -3.51
CA ILE A 65 17.35 -8.78 -4.28
C ILE A 65 17.98 -10.16 -4.19
N ASP A 66 18.25 -10.75 -5.36
CA ASP A 66 18.90 -12.04 -5.48
C ASP A 66 20.32 -12.02 -4.92
N GLN A 67 20.78 -13.12 -4.33
CA GLN A 67 22.12 -13.23 -3.74
C GLN A 67 23.20 -12.99 -4.79
N HIS A 68 23.00 -13.47 -6.00
CA HIS A 68 23.96 -13.26 -7.09
C HIS A 68 24.23 -11.78 -7.39
N ILE A 69 23.20 -10.92 -7.33
CA ILE A 69 23.37 -9.47 -7.50
C ILE A 69 24.20 -8.89 -6.35
N ILE A 70 23.97 -9.35 -5.13
CA ILE A 70 24.73 -8.92 -3.96
C ILE A 70 26.21 -9.28 -4.11
N ASP A 71 26.49 -10.50 -4.54
CA ASP A 71 27.85 -11.00 -4.77
C ASP A 71 28.56 -10.22 -5.88
N LEU A 72 27.87 -9.93 -6.98
CA LEU A 72 28.41 -9.12 -8.09
C LEU A 72 28.77 -7.70 -7.63
N VAL A 73 27.89 -7.05 -6.84
CA VAL A 73 28.16 -5.70 -6.34
C VAL A 73 29.31 -5.72 -5.35
N LYS A 74 29.38 -6.72 -4.47
CA LYS A 74 30.50 -6.87 -3.52
C LYS A 74 31.81 -7.08 -4.22
N ALA A 75 31.83 -7.93 -5.25
CA ALA A 75 33.04 -8.18 -6.07
C ALA A 75 33.47 -6.95 -6.88
N GLY A 76 32.53 -6.20 -7.42
CA GLY A 76 32.79 -4.99 -8.20
C GLY A 76 33.28 -3.80 -7.36
N PHE A 77 33.00 -3.80 -6.04
CA PHE A 77 33.35 -2.71 -5.14
C PHE A 77 33.89 -3.25 -3.79
N PRO A 78 35.06 -3.94 -3.79
CA PRO A 78 35.55 -4.68 -2.63
C PRO A 78 35.81 -3.82 -1.41
N ASP A 79 36.23 -2.57 -1.61
CA ASP A 79 36.60 -1.64 -0.53
C ASP A 79 35.43 -0.73 -0.07
N LYS A 80 34.29 -0.80 -0.76
CA LYS A 80 33.17 0.09 -0.49
C LYS A 80 32.30 -0.40 0.68
N PHE A 81 32.18 -1.70 0.84
CA PHE A 81 31.25 -2.31 1.80
C PHE A 81 31.98 -3.21 2.79
N LYS A 82 31.77 -2.95 4.08
CA LYS A 82 32.40 -3.75 5.14
C LYS A 82 31.93 -5.21 5.20
N ASP A 83 30.68 -5.45 4.82
CA ASP A 83 30.04 -6.78 4.88
C ASP A 83 28.87 -6.88 3.88
N GLU A 84 28.32 -8.06 3.74
CA GLU A 84 27.16 -8.33 2.86
C GLU A 84 25.92 -7.53 3.27
N LYS A 85 25.70 -7.35 4.58
CA LYS A 85 24.56 -6.56 5.08
C LYS A 85 24.65 -5.12 4.58
N ALA A 86 25.85 -4.53 4.54
CA ALA A 86 26.05 -3.19 4.01
C ALA A 86 25.73 -3.11 2.52
N VAL A 87 26.10 -4.13 1.72
CA VAL A 87 25.73 -4.23 0.30
C VAL A 87 24.22 -4.29 0.15
N ARG A 88 23.57 -5.17 0.90
CA ARG A 88 22.11 -5.38 0.85
C ARG A 88 21.36 -4.10 1.22
N ASN A 89 21.74 -3.44 2.29
CA ASN A 89 21.15 -2.17 2.74
C ASN A 89 21.30 -1.07 1.68
N TYR A 90 22.47 -0.97 1.07
CA TYR A 90 22.73 -0.01 -0.01
C TYR A 90 21.82 -0.28 -1.22
N LEU A 91 21.71 -1.53 -1.65
CA LEU A 91 20.89 -1.90 -2.80
C LEU A 91 19.40 -1.63 -2.55
N TYR A 92 18.90 -1.93 -1.36
CA TYR A 92 17.51 -1.61 -1.01
C TYR A 92 17.26 -0.10 -0.93
N ALA A 93 18.19 0.68 -0.41
CA ALA A 93 18.08 2.14 -0.41
C ALA A 93 18.03 2.71 -1.83
N VAL A 94 18.92 2.26 -2.72
CA VAL A 94 18.93 2.67 -4.13
C VAL A 94 17.63 2.27 -4.84
N LEU A 95 17.14 1.05 -4.60
CA LEU A 95 15.88 0.57 -5.16
C LEU A 95 14.71 1.43 -4.68
N ALA A 96 14.64 1.74 -3.38
CA ALA A 96 13.59 2.55 -2.80
C ALA A 96 13.61 4.00 -3.33
N GLN A 97 14.78 4.61 -3.43
CA GLN A 97 14.95 5.95 -4.04
C GLN A 97 14.50 5.95 -5.51
N GLY A 98 14.91 4.93 -6.27
CA GLY A 98 14.48 4.75 -7.66
C GLY A 98 12.94 4.63 -7.76
N PHE A 99 12.33 3.83 -6.88
CA PHE A 99 10.88 3.69 -6.83
C PHE A 99 10.20 5.03 -6.51
N VAL A 100 10.64 5.76 -5.50
CA VAL A 100 10.07 7.07 -5.15
C VAL A 100 10.18 8.06 -6.32
N ARG A 101 11.33 8.06 -7.02
CA ARG A 101 11.54 8.92 -8.20
C ARG A 101 10.61 8.60 -9.36
N TYR A 102 10.34 7.31 -9.61
CA TYR A 102 9.58 6.85 -10.77
C TYR A 102 8.15 6.38 -10.45
N ARG A 103 7.68 6.45 -9.20
CA ARG A 103 6.34 6.01 -8.80
C ARG A 103 5.21 6.69 -9.60
N TRP A 104 5.40 7.93 -10.01
CA TRP A 104 4.45 8.65 -10.86
C TRP A 104 4.19 7.92 -12.19
N PHE A 105 5.23 7.32 -12.76
CA PHE A 105 5.14 6.57 -14.01
C PHE A 105 4.33 5.28 -13.83
N ILE A 106 4.53 4.59 -12.71
CA ILE A 106 3.73 3.42 -12.34
C ILE A 106 2.26 3.83 -12.19
N THR A 107 1.98 4.92 -11.48
CA THR A 107 0.63 5.44 -11.33
C THR A 107 0.04 5.87 -12.68
N TYR A 108 0.83 6.45 -13.57
CA TYR A 108 0.40 6.85 -14.91
C TYR A 108 -0.02 5.64 -15.75
N LEU A 109 0.77 4.56 -15.73
CA LEU A 109 0.50 3.36 -16.54
C LEU A 109 -0.57 2.46 -15.93
N PHE A 110 -0.52 2.27 -14.61
CA PHE A 110 -1.25 1.24 -13.89
C PHE A 110 -2.15 1.80 -12.79
N GLY A 111 -2.25 3.12 -12.68
CA GLY A 111 -3.09 3.76 -11.68
C GLY A 111 -4.52 3.29 -11.81
N ALA A 112 -4.96 2.60 -10.79
CA ALA A 112 -6.22 1.91 -10.81
C ALA A 112 -7.38 2.85 -10.47
N SER A 113 -8.46 2.64 -11.20
CA SER A 113 -9.78 3.19 -10.94
C SER A 113 -9.80 4.70 -10.63
N PRO A 114 -9.79 5.54 -11.67
CA PRO A 114 -10.11 6.95 -11.52
C PRO A 114 -11.61 7.16 -11.22
N ILE A 115 -12.39 6.08 -11.22
CA ILE A 115 -13.83 6.05 -11.06
C ILE A 115 -14.19 5.18 -9.86
N ALA A 116 -15.12 5.64 -9.06
CA ALA A 116 -15.79 4.87 -8.02
C ALA A 116 -17.29 5.15 -8.03
N GLU A 117 -18.07 4.25 -7.49
CA GLU A 117 -19.48 4.48 -7.24
C GLU A 117 -19.67 5.63 -6.24
N ALA A 118 -20.69 6.46 -6.44
CA ALA A 118 -20.94 7.64 -5.61
C ALA A 118 -21.03 7.30 -4.10
N ASN A 119 -21.58 6.14 -3.78
CA ASN A 119 -21.75 5.70 -2.40
C ASN A 119 -20.47 5.13 -1.74
N TYR A 120 -19.33 5.10 -2.46
CA TYR A 120 -18.03 4.82 -1.85
C TYR A 120 -17.59 5.98 -0.95
N PHE A 121 -17.84 7.20 -1.40
CA PHE A 121 -17.44 8.41 -0.67
C PHE A 121 -18.33 8.64 0.55
N GLU A 122 -17.76 9.22 1.58
CA GLU A 122 -18.55 9.76 2.69
C GLU A 122 -19.26 11.05 2.25
N LYS A 123 -20.34 11.39 2.94
CA LYS A 123 -21.13 12.60 2.62
C LYS A 123 -20.25 13.84 2.63
N GLY A 124 -20.20 14.56 1.54
CA GLY A 124 -19.37 15.76 1.36
C GLY A 124 -17.98 15.49 0.79
N GLN A 125 -17.65 14.26 0.47
CA GLN A 125 -16.41 13.89 -0.25
C GLN A 125 -16.67 13.66 -1.74
N GLU A 126 -17.11 14.68 -2.45
CA GLU A 126 -17.30 14.57 -3.90
C GLU A 126 -15.97 14.78 -4.63
N ILE A 127 -15.78 14.05 -5.73
CA ILE A 127 -14.60 14.27 -6.61
C ILE A 127 -14.86 15.52 -7.42
N ASP A 128 -14.10 16.56 -7.19
CA ASP A 128 -14.21 17.89 -7.83
C ASP A 128 -13.25 18.07 -9.02
N HIS A 129 -12.30 17.14 -9.20
CA HIS A 129 -11.35 17.14 -10.30
C HIS A 129 -10.91 15.73 -10.71
N PRO A 130 -10.49 15.53 -11.95
CA PRO A 130 -10.01 14.23 -12.41
C PRO A 130 -8.77 13.75 -11.63
N VAL A 131 -8.77 12.50 -11.22
CA VAL A 131 -7.63 11.85 -10.56
C VAL A 131 -7.25 10.58 -11.31
N ARG A 132 -5.97 10.21 -11.29
CA ARG A 132 -5.51 8.98 -11.92
C ARG A 132 -5.81 7.74 -11.09
N SER A 133 -5.79 7.88 -9.79
CA SER A 133 -6.11 6.82 -8.84
C SER A 133 -6.77 7.42 -7.61
N ILE A 134 -8.00 7.04 -7.33
CA ILE A 134 -8.75 7.51 -6.16
C ILE A 134 -8.01 7.14 -4.88
N ARG A 135 -7.50 5.92 -4.79
CA ARG A 135 -6.80 5.46 -3.59
C ARG A 135 -5.53 6.24 -3.28
N GLN A 136 -4.82 6.74 -4.31
CA GLN A 136 -3.57 7.50 -4.16
C GLN A 136 -3.79 9.01 -4.19
N SER A 137 -5.02 9.45 -4.29
CA SER A 137 -5.42 10.86 -4.28
C SER A 137 -5.77 11.32 -2.86
N SER A 138 -6.15 12.59 -2.74
CA SER A 138 -6.70 13.16 -1.50
C SER A 138 -8.01 12.53 -1.06
N TYR A 139 -8.68 11.80 -1.94
CA TYR A 139 -9.92 11.06 -1.64
C TYR A 139 -9.66 9.65 -1.09
N GLY A 140 -8.41 9.18 -1.10
CA GLY A 140 -8.01 7.93 -0.48
C GLY A 140 -7.51 8.13 0.94
N PHE A 141 -7.44 7.06 1.71
CA PHE A 141 -6.78 7.08 3.00
C PHE A 141 -5.26 7.03 2.80
N GLY A 142 -4.65 8.17 2.59
CA GLY A 142 -3.20 8.30 2.49
C GLY A 142 -2.62 8.86 3.78
N THR A 143 -1.45 8.38 4.18
CA THR A 143 -0.68 9.07 5.21
C THR A 143 0.07 10.24 4.61
N LYS A 144 0.18 11.34 5.34
CA LYS A 144 1.06 12.47 5.01
C LYS A 144 2.54 12.14 5.25
N PHE A 145 2.81 10.97 5.81
CA PHE A 145 4.16 10.52 6.08
C PHE A 145 4.92 10.23 4.78
N GLN A 146 6.15 10.76 4.71
CA GLN A 146 7.12 10.41 3.67
C GLN A 146 8.36 9.86 4.34
N GLY A 147 8.75 8.63 3.96
CA GLY A 147 9.98 8.00 4.41
C GLY A 147 11.22 8.71 3.84
N ASP A 148 12.31 8.69 4.57
CA ASP A 148 13.63 9.02 4.06
C ASP A 148 14.32 7.72 3.60
N TYR A 149 14.63 7.64 2.32
CA TYR A 149 15.23 6.45 1.71
C TYR A 149 16.71 6.67 1.35
N THR A 150 17.37 7.64 1.98
CA THR A 150 18.80 7.90 1.76
C THR A 150 19.64 6.69 2.17
N ASP A 151 19.34 6.13 3.32
CA ASP A 151 19.87 4.85 3.80
C ASP A 151 18.88 4.22 4.80
N VAL A 152 19.22 3.03 5.31
CA VAL A 152 18.34 2.30 6.23
C VAL A 152 18.20 3.02 7.57
N GLN A 153 19.25 3.66 8.07
CA GLN A 153 19.20 4.37 9.35
C GLN A 153 18.30 5.60 9.23
N SER A 154 18.48 6.40 8.19
CA SER A 154 17.63 7.57 7.89
C SER A 154 16.17 7.17 7.78
N TYR A 155 15.88 6.01 7.19
CA TYR A 155 14.52 5.49 7.11
C TYR A 155 13.93 5.16 8.49
N VAL A 156 14.69 4.48 9.34
CA VAL A 156 14.28 4.14 10.72
C VAL A 156 14.06 5.41 11.54
N ASP A 157 15.02 6.32 11.53
CA ASP A 157 14.95 7.59 12.26
C ASP A 157 13.72 8.40 11.85
N ARG A 158 13.43 8.42 10.55
CA ARG A 158 12.24 9.11 10.02
C ARG A 158 10.94 8.47 10.48
N ILE A 159 10.86 7.13 10.59
CA ILE A 159 9.70 6.43 11.17
C ILE A 159 9.54 6.79 12.63
N GLU A 160 10.63 6.71 13.43
CA GLU A 160 10.60 7.07 14.85
C GLU A 160 10.12 8.50 15.08
N ASP A 161 10.60 9.44 14.28
CA ASP A 161 10.14 10.82 14.33
C ASP A 161 8.68 10.97 13.96
N GLY A 162 8.21 10.23 12.96
CA GLY A 162 6.80 10.20 12.58
C GLY A 162 5.90 9.70 13.71
N VAL A 163 6.36 8.70 14.47
CA VAL A 163 5.66 8.19 15.66
C VAL A 163 5.69 9.23 16.78
N LYS A 164 6.85 9.81 17.09
CA LYS A 164 6.99 10.86 18.13
C LYS A 164 6.10 12.08 17.86
N GLN A 165 5.93 12.43 16.58
CA GLN A 165 5.08 13.56 16.15
C GLN A 165 3.59 13.20 16.02
N GLY A 166 3.22 11.94 16.25
CA GLY A 166 1.84 11.47 16.10
C GLY A 166 1.33 11.42 14.64
N ILE A 167 2.24 11.53 13.66
CA ILE A 167 1.92 11.39 12.23
C ILE A 167 1.71 9.91 11.89
N LEU A 168 2.53 9.05 12.48
CA LEU A 168 2.38 7.60 12.46
C LEU A 168 1.86 7.15 13.82
N THR A 169 0.81 6.37 13.79
CA THR A 169 0.25 5.74 14.99
C THR A 169 0.50 4.25 14.91
N SER A 170 0.91 3.66 16.03
CA SER A 170 0.92 2.21 16.16
C SER A 170 -0.51 1.74 16.32
N ASP A 171 -0.95 0.86 15.44
CA ASP A 171 -2.24 0.19 15.52
C ASP A 171 -2.13 -1.15 16.27
N TYR A 172 -1.02 -1.36 17.01
CA TYR A 172 -0.73 -2.57 17.77
C TYR A 172 -0.67 -2.30 19.27
#